data_13c5d92d330265623315ec43209447e3
#
_entry.id   13c5d92d330265623315ec43209447e3
#
_cell.length_a   1.000
_cell.length_b   1.000
_cell.length_c   1.000
_cell.angle_alpha   90.00
_cell.angle_beta   90.00
_cell.angle_gamma   90.00
#
_symmetry.space_group_name_H-M   'P 1'
#
loop_
_entity.id
_entity.type
_entity.pdbx_description
1 polymer ?
#
loop_
_entity_poly.entity_id
_entity_poly.type
_entity_poly.pdbx_seq_one_letter_code
_entity_poly.pdbx_strand_id
1 'polypeptide(L)'
;MLINNRPQVILNHQFRYLSKSIVYWVCVLFSPIVVAQGDVKQLREPFRLMQLEVPAGERISGKLSVNGGADGVDTFIPVTVFHGRDSGPVLSLIAGIHGSEYSPIISMQRLPELLDPQAMAGTLIIVHIANLPAFQGRSIYFGPDDLKNLNRSFPGKADGTVTERIAFTLTEEIMPLSDYLIDIHSGDGNESLRPSYSAYYAEAGGAEVVDQSRRLAVAFGLETIVQFAGSYSSLDDAIYTSAQSVTRGIPSIDVESGELGVIDDVFIDPITDGALSVLRELGMIEGEPIVAANPLVISDRARVYSEYEGIWHKDALVKTGDFVTKGTELGVITDYFGKELQTVVAPASGVLLILFATPPVNVDDNIAVIGAVPPSISSLDRVQ
;
A
#
# COMPACT_ATOMS: atom_id res chain seq x y z
N MET A 1 40.93 77.46 -5.51
CA MET A 1 42.23 77.91 -6.05
C MET A 1 42.33 77.34 -7.42
N LEU A 2 41.98 78.16 -8.39
CA LEU A 2 42.80 78.77 -9.36
C LEU A 2 43.43 77.80 -10.36
N ILE A 3 43.14 77.80 -11.58
CA ILE A 3 43.08 78.72 -12.73
C ILE A 3 43.63 77.90 -13.92
N ASN A 4 42.89 77.83 -15.01
CA ASN A 4 43.12 78.36 -16.38
C ASN A 4 44.41 77.89 -17.12
N ASN A 5 44.40 77.50 -18.36
CA ASN A 5 44.02 78.33 -19.55
C ASN A 5 44.22 77.50 -20.82
N ARG A 6 43.41 77.80 -21.80
CA ARG A 6 43.63 77.57 -23.23
C ARG A 6 44.68 78.54 -23.78
N PRO A 7 45.20 78.39 -25.00
CA PRO A 7 44.48 78.81 -26.21
C PRO A 7 44.78 78.02 -27.52
N GLN A 8 43.84 78.11 -28.39
CA GLN A 8 43.71 78.21 -29.84
C GLN A 8 44.96 78.58 -30.69
N VAL A 9 44.94 78.17 -32.00
CA VAL A 9 44.93 78.98 -33.23
C VAL A 9 45.40 78.12 -34.43
N ILE A 10 44.57 77.83 -35.40
CA ILE A 10 44.32 78.31 -36.80
C ILE A 10 45.43 77.97 -37.85
N LEU A 11 45.08 77.35 -38.96
CA LEU A 11 44.96 77.79 -40.37
C LEU A 11 45.34 76.68 -41.38
N ASN A 12 44.37 76.45 -42.24
CA ASN A 12 44.35 76.15 -43.67
C ASN A 12 45.65 75.80 -44.43
N HIS A 13 45.52 74.70 -45.24
CA HIS A 13 45.64 74.82 -46.71
C HIS A 13 45.11 73.56 -47.42
N GLN A 14 44.36 73.82 -48.50
CA GLN A 14 43.85 72.89 -49.47
C GLN A 14 44.96 72.22 -50.29
N PHE A 15 44.83 70.94 -50.61
CA PHE A 15 45.20 70.40 -51.90
C PHE A 15 44.28 69.26 -52.29
N ARG A 16 43.69 69.33 -53.46
CA ARG A 16 42.92 68.33 -54.15
C ARG A 16 43.89 67.24 -54.70
N TYR A 17 43.63 65.97 -54.45
CA TYR A 17 43.94 64.89 -55.38
C TYR A 17 42.85 63.82 -55.38
N LEU A 18 42.32 63.55 -56.58
CA LEU A 18 41.44 62.41 -56.92
C LEU A 18 42.25 61.16 -56.81
N SER A 19 41.76 60.21 -56.08
CA SER A 19 42.13 58.82 -56.30
C SER A 19 40.93 57.85 -56.04
N LYS A 20 40.71 56.99 -57.02
CA LYS A 20 39.63 56.03 -57.11
C LYS A 20 39.69 55.07 -55.92
N SER A 21 38.70 55.07 -55.01
CA SER A 21 38.55 54.10 -53.96
C SER A 21 37.72 52.90 -54.44
N ILE A 22 38.35 51.76 -54.49
CA ILE A 22 37.71 50.50 -54.70
C ILE A 22 37.07 50.11 -53.33
N VAL A 23 35.72 50.05 -53.26
CA VAL A 23 34.98 49.62 -52.08
C VAL A 23 34.93 48.10 -52.12
N TYR A 24 35.72 47.42 -51.24
CA TYR A 24 35.55 46.02 -50.94
C TYR A 24 34.36 45.85 -49.97
N TRP A 25 33.28 45.25 -50.51
CA TRP A 25 32.20 44.72 -49.63
C TRP A 25 32.68 43.45 -48.96
N VAL A 26 32.98 43.51 -47.67
CA VAL A 26 33.15 42.29 -46.84
C VAL A 26 31.76 41.86 -46.42
N CYS A 27 31.20 40.88 -47.12
CA CYS A 27 30.03 40.11 -46.65
C CYS A 27 30.42 39.29 -45.42
N VAL A 28 30.18 39.79 -44.22
CA VAL A 28 30.20 38.97 -43.00
C VAL A 28 28.93 38.13 -43.02
N LEU A 29 29.08 36.85 -43.41
CA LEU A 29 28.03 35.86 -43.25
C LEU A 29 27.88 35.60 -41.74
N PHE A 30 26.91 36.21 -41.12
CA PHE A 30 26.40 35.82 -39.82
C PHE A 30 25.62 34.50 -40.04
N SER A 31 26.27 33.36 -39.80
CA SER A 31 25.54 32.08 -39.60
C SER A 31 24.82 32.20 -38.27
N PRO A 32 23.49 32.04 -38.23
CA PRO A 32 22.80 31.96 -36.94
C PRO A 32 23.29 30.67 -36.23
N ILE A 33 23.93 30.84 -35.08
CA ILE A 33 24.16 29.73 -34.15
C ILE A 33 22.75 29.35 -33.66
N VAL A 34 22.21 28.30 -34.24
CA VAL A 34 21.05 27.60 -33.68
C VAL A 34 21.56 26.90 -32.41
N VAL A 35 21.43 27.60 -31.29
CA VAL A 35 21.50 26.97 -30.01
C VAL A 35 20.30 26.04 -29.95
N ALA A 36 20.55 24.73 -30.07
CA ALA A 36 19.53 23.75 -29.79
C ALA A 36 19.05 24.02 -28.36
N GLN A 37 17.83 24.55 -28.22
CA GLN A 37 17.13 24.55 -26.97
C GLN A 37 16.93 23.05 -26.65
N GLY A 38 17.84 22.49 -25.88
CA GLY A 38 17.56 21.24 -25.21
C GLY A 38 16.28 21.48 -24.43
N ASP A 39 15.29 20.62 -24.64
CA ASP A 39 14.09 20.57 -23.83
C ASP A 39 14.54 20.56 -22.37
N VAL A 40 14.43 21.68 -21.70
CA VAL A 40 14.51 21.74 -20.25
C VAL A 40 13.26 21.00 -19.77
N LYS A 41 13.38 19.69 -19.56
CA LYS A 41 12.31 18.87 -18.98
C LYS A 41 11.95 19.58 -17.68
N GLN A 42 10.77 20.18 -17.64
CA GLN A 42 10.29 20.90 -16.46
C GLN A 42 10.25 19.87 -15.33
N LEU A 43 11.05 20.08 -14.30
CA LEU A 43 11.04 19.21 -13.12
C LEU A 43 9.64 19.24 -12.51
N ARG A 44 9.14 18.07 -12.13
CA ARG A 44 7.87 17.98 -11.40
C ARG A 44 7.99 18.78 -10.09
N GLU A 45 6.88 19.41 -9.69
CA GLU A 45 6.81 20.06 -8.39
C GLU A 45 7.03 19.01 -7.27
N PRO A 46 7.66 19.37 -6.16
CA PRO A 46 7.86 18.47 -5.05
C PRO A 46 6.53 17.90 -4.54
N PHE A 47 6.51 16.60 -4.24
CA PHE A 47 5.37 15.96 -3.61
C PHE A 47 5.31 16.31 -2.13
N ARG A 48 4.11 16.62 -1.64
CA ARG A 48 3.90 17.02 -0.25
C ARG A 48 2.97 16.04 0.46
N LEU A 49 3.44 15.55 1.60
CA LEU A 49 2.67 14.73 2.52
C LEU A 49 2.90 15.27 3.94
N MET A 50 1.91 15.97 4.47
CA MET A 50 2.03 16.70 5.74
C MET A 50 3.30 17.58 5.78
N GLN A 51 4.24 17.29 6.69
CA GLN A 51 5.51 18.02 6.82
C GLN A 51 6.61 17.55 5.88
N LEU A 52 6.39 16.49 5.12
CA LEU A 52 7.37 15.97 4.16
C LEU A 52 7.22 16.68 2.81
N GLU A 53 8.35 17.11 2.24
CA GLU A 53 8.43 17.63 0.88
C GLU A 53 9.50 16.83 0.14
N VAL A 54 9.10 16.11 -0.92
CA VAL A 54 9.95 15.17 -1.64
C VAL A 54 10.16 15.65 -3.06
N PRO A 55 11.37 16.10 -3.43
CA PRO A 55 11.70 16.49 -4.79
C PRO A 55 11.51 15.34 -5.79
N ALA A 56 11.25 15.69 -7.06
CA ALA A 56 11.19 14.72 -8.14
C ALA A 56 12.51 13.95 -8.31
N GLY A 57 12.42 12.63 -8.46
CA GLY A 57 13.57 11.73 -8.54
C GLY A 57 14.21 11.43 -7.18
N GLU A 58 13.55 11.72 -6.06
CA GLU A 58 14.09 11.47 -4.72
C GLU A 58 13.18 10.55 -3.90
N ARG A 59 13.77 9.94 -2.86
CA ARG A 59 13.05 9.25 -1.79
C ARG A 59 13.34 9.91 -0.45
N ILE A 60 12.31 10.08 0.37
CA ILE A 60 12.45 10.61 1.73
C ILE A 60 11.65 9.75 2.68
N SER A 61 12.30 9.32 3.77
CA SER A 61 11.64 8.66 4.89
C SER A 61 11.39 9.65 6.01
N GLY A 62 10.24 9.55 6.66
CA GLY A 62 9.86 10.46 7.73
C GLY A 62 8.79 9.89 8.65
N LYS A 63 8.33 10.73 9.54
CA LYS A 63 7.31 10.40 10.54
C LYS A 63 6.13 11.33 10.35
N LEU A 64 4.95 10.79 10.09
CA LEU A 64 3.72 11.57 10.14
C LEU A 64 3.26 11.63 11.60
N SER A 65 3.24 12.83 12.17
CA SER A 65 2.87 13.00 13.58
C SER A 65 1.37 12.77 13.79
N VAL A 66 1.05 11.94 14.76
CA VAL A 66 -0.32 11.71 15.25
C VAL A 66 -0.37 12.26 16.68
N ASN A 67 -0.63 13.55 16.78
CA ASN A 67 -0.54 14.27 18.04
C ASN A 67 -1.74 14.02 18.95
N GLY A 68 -1.51 14.24 20.24
CA GLY A 68 -2.39 13.90 21.33
C GLY A 68 -3.79 14.46 21.23
N GLY A 69 -4.75 13.56 21.35
CA GLY A 69 -6.12 13.87 21.66
C GLY A 69 -6.33 13.98 23.17
N ALA A 70 -7.58 13.76 23.60
CA ALA A 70 -7.95 13.82 25.03
C ALA A 70 -7.25 12.75 25.90
N ASP A 71 -6.76 11.67 25.29
CA ASP A 71 -6.00 10.59 25.96
C ASP A 71 -4.54 10.94 26.24
N GLY A 72 -4.01 12.02 25.64
CA GLY A 72 -2.63 12.48 25.83
C GLY A 72 -1.56 11.53 25.26
N VAL A 73 -1.93 10.56 24.43
CA VAL A 73 -1.01 9.62 23.80
C VAL A 73 -0.53 10.16 22.46
N ASP A 74 0.74 10.50 22.34
CA ASP A 74 1.37 10.89 21.09
C ASP A 74 2.00 9.68 20.39
N THR A 75 1.85 9.60 19.08
CA THR A 75 2.49 8.59 18.24
C THR A 75 2.82 9.16 16.86
N PHE A 76 3.36 8.34 15.98
CA PHE A 76 3.62 8.71 14.59
C PHE A 76 3.49 7.50 13.68
N ILE A 77 3.25 7.76 12.41
CA ILE A 77 3.25 6.75 11.35
C ILE A 77 4.57 6.89 10.58
N PRO A 78 5.44 5.86 10.58
CA PRO A 78 6.67 5.85 9.77
C PRO A 78 6.33 5.62 8.30
N VAL A 79 6.79 6.52 7.43
CA VAL A 79 6.54 6.46 6.00
C VAL A 79 7.83 6.65 5.19
N THR A 80 7.84 6.10 3.97
CA THR A 80 8.81 6.46 2.92
C THR A 80 8.04 6.87 1.68
N VAL A 81 8.40 8.01 1.10
CA VAL A 81 7.81 8.49 -0.15
C VAL A 81 8.88 8.48 -1.23
N PHE A 82 8.60 7.80 -2.34
CA PHE A 82 9.34 7.90 -3.59
C PHE A 82 8.57 8.84 -4.51
N HIS A 83 9.17 9.93 -4.90
CA HIS A 83 8.61 10.82 -5.90
C HIS A 83 9.38 10.67 -7.20
N GLY A 84 8.87 9.83 -8.09
CA GLY A 84 9.50 9.52 -9.36
C GLY A 84 9.81 10.75 -10.21
N ARG A 85 10.85 10.65 -11.03
CA ARG A 85 11.25 11.72 -11.94
C ARG A 85 10.17 12.04 -12.95
N ASP A 86 9.47 11.05 -13.44
CA ASP A 86 8.45 11.20 -14.47
C ASP A 86 7.03 11.20 -13.87
N SER A 87 6.07 11.81 -14.56
CA SER A 87 4.68 11.87 -14.12
C SER A 87 4.04 10.49 -14.18
N GLY A 88 3.14 10.20 -13.26
CA GLY A 88 2.42 8.94 -13.16
C GLY A 88 1.47 8.96 -11.95
N PRO A 89 0.82 7.85 -11.64
CA PRO A 89 -0.13 7.77 -10.54
C PRO A 89 0.54 7.79 -9.17
N VAL A 90 -0.28 7.94 -8.14
CA VAL A 90 0.11 7.81 -6.74
C VAL A 90 -0.41 6.46 -6.21
N LEU A 91 0.49 5.58 -5.82
CA LEU A 91 0.18 4.32 -5.15
C LEU A 91 0.54 4.41 -3.68
N SER A 92 -0.38 4.04 -2.80
CA SER A 92 -0.13 3.89 -1.37
C SER A 92 -0.11 2.41 -0.96
N LEU A 93 0.94 1.99 -0.28
CA LEU A 93 1.07 0.68 0.36
C LEU A 93 0.99 0.88 1.87
N ILE A 94 0.07 0.19 2.53
CA ILE A 94 -0.13 0.30 3.97
C ILE A 94 0.13 -1.06 4.60
N ALA A 95 1.05 -1.12 5.57
CA ALA A 95 1.33 -2.31 6.36
C ALA A 95 1.26 -2.00 7.85
N GLY A 96 1.10 -3.03 8.67
CA GLY A 96 1.10 -2.90 10.12
C GLY A 96 -0.14 -2.21 10.68
N ILE A 97 -1.29 -2.43 10.07
CA ILE A 97 -2.60 -2.09 10.63
C ILE A 97 -2.80 -2.87 11.93
N HIS A 98 -2.44 -4.17 11.95
CA HIS A 98 -2.32 -4.95 13.16
C HIS A 98 -0.85 -5.11 13.55
N GLY A 99 -0.58 -5.07 14.85
CA GLY A 99 0.79 -4.95 15.37
C GLY A 99 1.63 -6.20 15.27
N SER A 100 1.02 -7.39 15.13
CA SER A 100 1.68 -8.68 15.05
C SER A 100 1.84 -9.24 13.65
N GLU A 101 1.40 -8.51 12.62
CA GLU A 101 1.52 -8.89 11.22
C GLU A 101 2.91 -8.49 10.68
N TYR A 102 3.93 -9.30 11.00
CA TYR A 102 5.32 -8.90 10.76
C TYR A 102 5.78 -9.07 9.30
N SER A 103 5.27 -10.07 8.56
CA SER A 103 5.67 -10.28 7.16
C SER A 103 5.40 -9.06 6.28
N PRO A 104 4.22 -8.39 6.32
CA PRO A 104 3.98 -7.12 5.65
C PRO A 104 4.96 -6.01 6.05
N ILE A 105 5.22 -5.86 7.35
CA ILE A 105 6.11 -4.83 7.88
C ILE A 105 7.54 -5.00 7.34
N ILE A 106 8.05 -6.24 7.35
CA ILE A 106 9.39 -6.54 6.84
C ILE A 106 9.46 -6.38 5.32
N SER A 107 8.39 -6.74 4.59
CA SER A 107 8.33 -6.51 3.15
C SER A 107 8.43 -5.02 2.81
N MET A 108 7.77 -4.16 3.56
CA MET A 108 7.84 -2.70 3.40
C MET A 108 9.20 -2.11 3.79
N GLN A 109 10.02 -2.82 4.54
CA GLN A 109 11.42 -2.44 4.78
C GLN A 109 12.35 -2.89 3.65
N ARG A 110 12.06 -4.03 2.99
CA ARG A 110 12.85 -4.55 1.86
C ARG A 110 12.58 -3.82 0.55
N LEU A 111 11.32 -3.51 0.26
CA LEU A 111 10.89 -2.91 -1.00
C LEU A 111 11.65 -1.62 -1.38
N PRO A 112 11.93 -0.66 -0.47
CA PRO A 112 12.69 0.54 -0.77
C PRO A 112 14.08 0.32 -1.34
N GLU A 113 14.71 -0.80 -1.04
CA GLU A 113 16.07 -1.11 -1.52
C GLU A 113 16.08 -1.66 -2.96
N LEU A 114 14.92 -1.98 -3.51
CA LEU A 114 14.74 -2.50 -4.87
C LEU A 114 14.30 -1.42 -5.86
N LEU A 115 14.10 -0.19 -5.40
CA LEU A 115 13.53 0.90 -6.19
C LEU A 115 14.51 2.07 -6.34
N ASP A 116 14.54 2.62 -7.55
CA ASP A 116 15.27 3.85 -7.86
C ASP A 116 14.28 4.95 -8.28
N PRO A 117 14.09 6.01 -7.50
CA PRO A 117 13.17 7.09 -7.83
C PRO A 117 13.55 7.82 -9.13
N GLN A 118 14.81 7.75 -9.58
CA GLN A 118 15.23 8.31 -10.86
C GLN A 118 14.72 7.50 -12.06
N ALA A 119 14.39 6.22 -11.86
CA ALA A 119 13.83 5.33 -12.87
C ALA A 119 12.31 5.14 -12.73
N MET A 120 11.66 5.90 -11.84
CA MET A 120 10.23 5.78 -11.57
C MET A 120 9.40 6.88 -12.22
N ALA A 121 8.16 6.53 -12.56
CA ALA A 121 7.06 7.45 -12.84
C ALA A 121 6.06 7.44 -11.67
N GLY A 122 5.39 8.58 -11.44
CA GLY A 122 4.41 8.67 -10.35
C GLY A 122 5.01 8.83 -8.97
N THR A 123 4.24 8.47 -7.96
CA THR A 123 4.64 8.58 -6.55
C THR A 123 4.24 7.31 -5.81
N LEU A 124 5.15 6.76 -5.01
CA LEU A 124 4.87 5.63 -4.13
C LEU A 124 4.96 6.10 -2.67
N ILE A 125 3.88 5.91 -1.93
CA ILE A 125 3.82 6.14 -0.49
C ILE A 125 3.85 4.77 0.19
N ILE A 126 4.84 4.53 1.03
CA ILE A 126 4.96 3.31 1.83
C ILE A 126 4.71 3.67 3.29
N VAL A 127 3.63 3.19 3.85
CA VAL A 127 3.38 3.18 5.30
C VAL A 127 3.98 1.89 5.85
N HIS A 128 5.07 2.01 6.60
CA HIS A 128 5.79 0.83 7.12
C HIS A 128 5.04 0.15 8.25
N ILE A 129 4.49 0.94 9.17
CA ILE A 129 3.74 0.46 10.34
C ILE A 129 2.65 1.50 10.62
N ALA A 130 1.42 1.19 10.25
CA ALA A 130 0.30 2.10 10.48
C ALA A 130 0.01 2.26 11.98
N ASN A 131 -0.03 1.14 12.72
CA ASN A 131 -0.33 1.10 14.16
C ASN A 131 0.94 0.83 14.98
N LEU A 132 1.79 1.85 15.10
CA LEU A 132 3.03 1.74 15.85
C LEU A 132 2.83 1.36 17.32
N PRO A 133 1.80 1.89 18.07
CA PRO A 133 1.53 1.44 19.44
C PRO A 133 1.24 -0.06 19.53
N ALA A 134 0.42 -0.61 18.64
CA ALA A 134 0.11 -2.05 18.63
C ALA A 134 1.35 -2.90 18.32
N PHE A 135 2.19 -2.47 17.37
CA PHE A 135 3.47 -3.13 17.06
C PHE A 135 4.41 -3.15 18.28
N GLN A 136 4.62 -2.01 18.92
CA GLN A 136 5.49 -1.91 20.10
C GLN A 136 4.90 -2.66 21.30
N GLY A 137 3.58 -2.64 21.45
CA GLY A 137 2.83 -3.36 22.47
C GLY A 137 2.79 -4.88 22.25
N ARG A 138 3.18 -5.38 21.07
CA ARG A 138 3.05 -6.79 20.65
C ARG A 138 1.61 -7.28 20.76
N SER A 139 0.67 -6.41 20.45
CA SER A 139 -0.75 -6.71 20.47
C SER A 139 -1.16 -7.42 19.21
N ILE A 140 -2.14 -8.32 19.28
CA ILE A 140 -2.65 -9.04 18.11
C ILE A 140 -3.53 -8.10 17.29
N TYR A 141 -4.72 -7.73 17.78
CA TYR A 141 -5.69 -6.91 17.02
C TYR A 141 -5.84 -5.50 17.59
N PHE A 142 -5.62 -5.32 18.89
CA PHE A 142 -6.05 -4.13 19.60
C PHE A 142 -4.87 -3.25 19.99
N GLY A 143 -5.04 -1.94 19.83
CA GLY A 143 -4.11 -0.97 20.39
C GLY A 143 -4.01 -1.12 21.91
N PRO A 144 -2.79 -1.10 22.48
CA PRO A 144 -2.62 -1.30 23.93
C PRO A 144 -3.19 -0.16 24.77
N ASP A 145 -3.32 1.04 24.19
CA ASP A 145 -3.70 2.25 24.93
C ASP A 145 -5.22 2.43 25.04
N ASP A 146 -5.97 1.98 24.01
CA ASP A 146 -7.42 2.23 23.92
C ASP A 146 -8.25 0.97 23.62
N LEU A 147 -7.61 -0.17 23.46
CA LEU A 147 -8.23 -1.46 23.18
C LEU A 147 -9.13 -1.45 21.93
N LYS A 148 -8.79 -0.61 20.94
CA LYS A 148 -9.50 -0.57 19.66
C LYS A 148 -8.72 -1.28 18.56
N ASN A 149 -9.45 -1.91 17.64
CA ASN A 149 -8.89 -2.47 16.42
C ASN A 149 -8.84 -1.36 15.36
N LEU A 150 -7.64 -1.03 14.85
CA LEU A 150 -7.48 0.01 13.84
C LEU A 150 -8.31 -0.31 12.59
N ASN A 151 -8.33 -1.58 12.16
CA ASN A 151 -9.12 -2.02 11.00
C ASN A 151 -10.63 -2.16 11.29
N ARG A 152 -11.12 -1.46 12.32
CA ARG A 152 -12.55 -1.28 12.69
C ARG A 152 -12.82 0.16 13.10
N SER A 153 -11.83 1.05 12.91
CA SER A 153 -11.87 2.41 13.44
C SER A 153 -11.91 3.50 12.36
N PHE A 154 -11.93 3.11 11.08
CA PHE A 154 -12.07 4.07 9.98
C PHE A 154 -13.49 4.64 9.90
N PRO A 155 -13.66 5.90 9.46
CA PRO A 155 -12.64 6.85 8.97
C PRO A 155 -11.78 7.50 10.07
N GLY A 156 -12.00 7.19 11.33
CA GLY A 156 -11.29 7.80 12.44
C GLY A 156 -11.87 9.13 12.91
N LYS A 157 -11.18 9.76 13.88
CA LYS A 157 -11.57 11.06 14.45
C LYS A 157 -10.32 11.84 14.86
N ALA A 158 -10.25 13.12 14.48
CA ALA A 158 -9.10 14.00 14.78
C ALA A 158 -8.88 14.20 16.29
N ASP A 159 -9.96 14.23 17.08
CA ASP A 159 -9.96 14.41 18.54
C ASP A 159 -10.26 13.12 19.32
N GLY A 160 -10.21 11.98 18.61
CA GLY A 160 -10.48 10.66 19.17
C GLY A 160 -9.31 10.08 19.98
N THR A 161 -9.43 8.80 20.31
CA THR A 161 -8.35 8.02 20.94
C THR A 161 -7.21 7.80 19.93
N VAL A 162 -6.06 7.30 20.41
CA VAL A 162 -4.87 7.13 19.54
C VAL A 162 -5.17 6.30 18.29
N THR A 163 -5.92 5.20 18.40
CA THR A 163 -6.31 4.38 17.24
C THR A 163 -7.22 5.15 16.28
N GLU A 164 -8.19 5.91 16.79
CA GLU A 164 -9.08 6.74 15.95
C GLU A 164 -8.31 7.87 15.26
N ARG A 165 -7.29 8.46 15.87
CA ARG A 165 -6.45 9.48 15.25
C ARG A 165 -5.50 8.91 14.20
N ILE A 166 -4.99 7.69 14.40
CA ILE A 166 -4.22 6.97 13.38
C ILE A 166 -5.12 6.75 12.15
N ALA A 167 -6.33 6.19 12.34
CA ALA A 167 -7.29 6.01 11.26
C ALA A 167 -7.60 7.32 10.54
N PHE A 168 -7.85 8.41 11.28
CA PHE A 168 -8.09 9.74 10.73
C PHE A 168 -6.91 10.24 9.89
N THR A 169 -5.67 10.08 10.37
CA THR A 169 -4.47 10.50 9.63
C THR A 169 -4.32 9.73 8.32
N LEU A 170 -4.54 8.41 8.32
CA LEU A 170 -4.53 7.61 7.09
C LEU A 170 -5.62 8.06 6.12
N THR A 171 -6.80 8.34 6.63
CA THR A 171 -8.00 8.70 5.86
C THR A 171 -7.91 10.10 5.25
N GLU A 172 -7.39 11.08 6.00
CA GLU A 172 -7.44 12.49 5.57
C GLU A 172 -6.11 12.99 4.99
N GLU A 173 -4.98 12.34 5.29
CA GLU A 173 -3.68 12.79 4.83
C GLU A 173 -3.08 11.91 3.73
N ILE A 174 -3.41 10.60 3.68
CA ILE A 174 -2.85 9.66 2.69
C ILE A 174 -3.87 9.33 1.60
N MET A 175 -5.08 8.89 1.95
CA MET A 175 -6.07 8.46 0.96
C MET A 175 -6.39 9.54 -0.09
N PRO A 176 -6.56 10.84 0.27
CA PRO A 176 -6.86 11.88 -0.73
C PRO A 176 -5.75 12.14 -1.75
N LEU A 177 -4.53 11.71 -1.46
CA LEU A 177 -3.38 11.83 -2.36
C LEU A 177 -3.22 10.61 -3.26
N SER A 178 -3.93 9.51 -2.97
CA SER A 178 -3.75 8.20 -3.61
C SER A 178 -4.69 8.01 -4.78
N ASP A 179 -4.14 7.59 -5.93
CA ASP A 179 -4.93 7.06 -7.05
C ASP A 179 -5.25 5.58 -6.86
N TYR A 180 -4.40 4.85 -6.11
CA TYR A 180 -4.54 3.43 -5.79
C TYR A 180 -4.03 3.16 -4.37
N LEU A 181 -4.60 2.13 -3.71
CA LEU A 181 -4.18 1.73 -2.36
C LEU A 181 -4.10 0.21 -2.25
N ILE A 182 -3.08 -0.28 -1.54
CA ILE A 182 -2.96 -1.68 -1.15
C ILE A 182 -2.83 -1.75 0.37
N ASP A 183 -3.78 -2.44 1.01
CA ASP A 183 -3.76 -2.75 2.43
C ASP A 183 -3.14 -4.13 2.62
N ILE A 184 -2.00 -4.21 3.30
CA ILE A 184 -1.17 -5.41 3.34
C ILE A 184 -1.22 -6.01 4.74
N HIS A 185 -1.75 -7.22 4.82
CA HIS A 185 -1.99 -8.00 6.02
C HIS A 185 -1.30 -9.36 5.99
N SER A 186 -1.35 -10.03 7.10
CA SER A 186 -1.07 -11.47 7.25
C SER A 186 -1.98 -12.05 8.32
N GLY A 187 -2.01 -13.37 8.44
CA GLY A 187 -2.61 -13.98 9.64
C GLY A 187 -1.90 -13.46 10.88
N ASP A 188 -2.69 -12.99 11.81
CA ASP A 188 -2.22 -12.44 13.07
C ASP A 188 -1.50 -13.51 13.94
N GLY A 189 -0.94 -13.10 15.09
CA GLY A 189 -0.16 -13.98 15.96
C GLY A 189 -0.89 -15.22 16.47
N ASN A 190 -2.20 -15.29 16.33
CA ASN A 190 -3.06 -16.43 16.69
C ASN A 190 -3.71 -17.11 15.48
N GLU A 191 -3.45 -16.66 14.25
CA GLU A 191 -4.07 -17.17 13.03
C GLU A 191 -3.07 -17.87 12.13
N SER A 192 -3.37 -19.12 11.76
CA SER A 192 -2.77 -19.76 10.60
C SER A 192 -3.55 -19.30 9.37
N LEU A 193 -2.85 -18.83 8.32
CA LEU A 193 -3.41 -18.32 7.09
C LEU A 193 -2.64 -18.87 5.88
N ARG A 194 -3.33 -19.64 5.04
CA ARG A 194 -2.84 -20.15 3.76
C ARG A 194 -4.02 -20.47 2.82
N PRO A 195 -3.82 -20.43 1.50
CA PRO A 195 -2.66 -19.85 0.81
C PRO A 195 -2.65 -18.32 0.97
N SER A 196 -1.54 -17.66 0.63
CA SER A 196 -1.51 -16.20 0.46
C SER A 196 -2.49 -15.80 -0.65
N TYR A 197 -3.20 -14.70 -0.47
CA TYR A 197 -4.16 -14.22 -1.45
C TYR A 197 -4.21 -12.69 -1.56
N SER A 198 -4.61 -12.20 -2.72
CA SER A 198 -5.10 -10.83 -2.88
C SER A 198 -6.62 -10.81 -2.83
N ALA A 199 -7.20 -9.71 -2.37
CA ALA A 199 -8.65 -9.59 -2.31
C ALA A 199 -9.13 -8.21 -2.76
N TYR A 200 -10.36 -8.14 -3.27
CA TYR A 200 -11.00 -6.89 -3.64
C TYR A 200 -12.51 -6.92 -3.38
N TYR A 201 -13.11 -5.75 -3.18
CA TYR A 201 -14.56 -5.63 -3.03
C TYR A 201 -15.23 -5.69 -4.40
N ALA A 202 -16.10 -6.69 -4.59
CA ALA A 202 -16.78 -6.90 -5.87
C ALA A 202 -17.98 -5.97 -6.10
N GLU A 203 -18.45 -5.26 -5.07
CA GLU A 203 -19.69 -4.48 -5.12
C GLU A 203 -19.56 -3.05 -4.56
N ALA A 204 -18.36 -2.63 -4.10
CA ALA A 204 -18.15 -1.32 -3.49
C ALA A 204 -17.40 -0.36 -4.42
N GLY A 205 -17.72 0.95 -4.33
CA GLY A 205 -17.02 2.02 -5.04
C GLY A 205 -17.47 2.26 -6.48
N GLY A 206 -18.38 1.45 -7.01
CA GLY A 206 -18.88 1.53 -8.39
C GLY A 206 -18.02 0.73 -9.39
N ALA A 207 -18.56 0.57 -10.61
CA ALA A 207 -18.01 -0.37 -11.61
C ALA A 207 -16.55 -0.10 -12.00
N GLU A 208 -16.14 1.15 -12.13
CA GLU A 208 -14.77 1.54 -12.47
C GLU A 208 -13.79 1.16 -11.35
N VAL A 209 -14.12 1.48 -10.11
CA VAL A 209 -13.30 1.13 -8.94
C VAL A 209 -13.17 -0.39 -8.79
N VAL A 210 -14.28 -1.11 -8.97
CA VAL A 210 -14.29 -2.59 -8.93
C VAL A 210 -13.38 -3.18 -10.02
N ASP A 211 -13.47 -2.68 -11.27
CA ASP A 211 -12.63 -3.20 -12.37
C ASP A 211 -11.16 -2.92 -12.13
N GLN A 212 -10.82 -1.71 -11.70
CA GLN A 212 -9.44 -1.35 -11.38
C GLN A 212 -8.90 -2.12 -10.18
N SER A 213 -9.68 -2.30 -9.10
CA SER A 213 -9.29 -3.13 -7.96
C SER A 213 -9.07 -4.59 -8.37
N ARG A 214 -9.95 -5.15 -9.21
CA ARG A 214 -9.77 -6.48 -9.77
C ARG A 214 -8.47 -6.61 -10.58
N ARG A 215 -8.13 -5.59 -11.39
CA ARG A 215 -6.87 -5.55 -12.16
C ARG A 215 -5.66 -5.53 -11.23
N LEU A 216 -5.70 -4.72 -10.15
CA LEU A 216 -4.63 -4.72 -9.14
C LEU A 216 -4.47 -6.10 -8.47
N ALA A 217 -5.60 -6.75 -8.09
CA ALA A 217 -5.56 -8.07 -7.48
C ALA A 217 -4.94 -9.13 -8.39
N VAL A 218 -5.22 -9.09 -9.70
CA VAL A 218 -4.61 -9.96 -10.69
C VAL A 218 -3.13 -9.63 -10.89
N ALA A 219 -2.80 -8.34 -10.99
CA ALA A 219 -1.44 -7.86 -11.18
C ALA A 219 -0.53 -8.10 -9.97
N PHE A 220 -1.10 -8.29 -8.77
CA PHE A 220 -0.34 -8.66 -7.59
C PHE A 220 0.27 -10.07 -7.72
N GLY A 221 -0.30 -10.93 -8.56
CA GLY A 221 0.33 -12.18 -9.01
C GLY A 221 0.16 -13.38 -8.09
N LEU A 222 -0.65 -13.29 -7.02
CA LEU A 222 -0.93 -14.44 -6.16
C LEU A 222 -1.88 -15.46 -6.84
N GLU A 223 -1.67 -16.74 -6.54
CA GLU A 223 -2.45 -17.87 -7.09
C GLU A 223 -3.91 -17.90 -6.60
N THR A 224 -4.24 -17.12 -5.58
CA THR A 224 -5.59 -17.04 -5.01
C THR A 224 -6.06 -15.59 -4.95
N ILE A 225 -7.29 -15.38 -5.42
CA ILE A 225 -7.97 -14.08 -5.38
C ILE A 225 -9.29 -14.26 -4.65
N VAL A 226 -9.53 -13.45 -3.62
CA VAL A 226 -10.78 -13.47 -2.85
C VAL A 226 -11.63 -12.26 -3.22
N GLN A 227 -12.90 -12.49 -3.54
CA GLN A 227 -13.87 -11.44 -3.71
C GLN A 227 -14.56 -11.16 -2.38
N PHE A 228 -14.36 -9.96 -1.86
CA PHE A 228 -15.10 -9.52 -0.68
C PHE A 228 -16.50 -9.11 -1.09
N ALA A 229 -17.48 -9.68 -0.44
CA ALA A 229 -18.84 -9.20 -0.50
C ALA A 229 -18.96 -7.93 0.36
N GLY A 230 -19.83 -7.02 -0.03
CA GLY A 230 -20.15 -5.83 0.74
C GLY A 230 -20.16 -4.59 -0.14
N SER A 231 -21.20 -3.81 0.08
CA SER A 231 -21.34 -2.44 -0.40
C SER A 231 -21.56 -1.55 0.81
N TYR A 232 -21.03 -0.35 0.75
CA TYR A 232 -21.11 0.60 1.86
C TYR A 232 -22.00 1.76 1.46
N SER A 233 -22.96 2.11 2.33
CA SER A 233 -23.92 3.19 2.09
C SER A 233 -23.36 4.57 2.42
N SER A 234 -22.32 4.61 3.26
CA SER A 234 -21.63 5.83 3.67
C SER A 234 -20.16 5.55 4.00
N LEU A 235 -19.39 6.61 4.15
CA LEU A 235 -18.01 6.51 4.64
C LEU A 235 -17.94 6.00 6.09
N ASP A 236 -18.95 6.28 6.91
CA ASP A 236 -18.99 5.83 8.30
C ASP A 236 -19.25 4.32 8.42
N ASP A 237 -19.89 3.70 7.39
CA ASP A 237 -20.10 2.25 7.35
C ASP A 237 -18.85 1.48 6.90
N ALA A 238 -17.93 2.15 6.21
CA ALA A 238 -16.70 1.58 5.64
C ALA A 238 -15.55 1.58 6.69
N ILE A 239 -15.66 0.73 7.68
CA ILE A 239 -14.79 0.74 8.87
C ILE A 239 -13.42 0.07 8.69
N TYR A 240 -13.12 -0.48 7.50
CA TYR A 240 -11.84 -1.09 7.14
C TYR A 240 -11.03 -0.14 6.25
N THR A 241 -9.71 -0.28 6.23
CA THR A 241 -8.81 0.55 5.40
C THR A 241 -9.20 0.51 3.92
N SER A 242 -9.22 -0.69 3.33
CA SER A 242 -9.54 -0.87 1.92
C SER A 242 -11.01 -0.54 1.59
N ALA A 243 -11.95 -0.82 2.51
CA ALA A 243 -13.34 -0.43 2.38
C ALA A 243 -13.48 1.09 2.33
N GLN A 244 -12.79 1.81 3.20
CA GLN A 244 -12.77 3.27 3.22
C GLN A 244 -12.23 3.84 1.90
N SER A 245 -11.16 3.22 1.37
CA SER A 245 -10.54 3.58 0.09
C SER A 245 -11.54 3.42 -1.08
N VAL A 246 -12.12 2.23 -1.27
CA VAL A 246 -13.05 1.99 -2.40
C VAL A 246 -14.32 2.81 -2.29
N THR A 247 -14.82 3.07 -1.08
CA THR A 247 -16.00 3.92 -0.86
C THR A 247 -15.73 5.40 -1.21
N ARG A 248 -14.47 5.83 -1.11
CA ARG A 248 -14.00 7.15 -1.57
C ARG A 248 -13.73 7.20 -3.09
N GLY A 249 -13.89 6.10 -3.80
CA GLY A 249 -13.62 6.02 -5.24
C GLY A 249 -12.18 5.71 -5.59
N ILE A 250 -11.37 5.28 -4.62
CA ILE A 250 -9.95 4.92 -4.81
C ILE A 250 -9.87 3.40 -4.94
N PRO A 251 -9.49 2.84 -6.10
CA PRO A 251 -9.29 1.42 -6.29
C PRO A 251 -8.32 0.85 -5.26
N SER A 252 -8.73 -0.25 -4.61
CA SER A 252 -7.95 -0.83 -3.53
C SER A 252 -8.07 -2.33 -3.48
N ILE A 253 -7.02 -2.99 -3.00
CA ILE A 253 -6.99 -4.40 -2.68
C ILE A 253 -6.46 -4.62 -1.28
N ASP A 254 -6.86 -5.75 -0.68
CA ASP A 254 -6.20 -6.32 0.48
C ASP A 254 -5.25 -7.43 0.01
N VAL A 255 -4.15 -7.58 0.70
CA VAL A 255 -3.19 -8.68 0.50
C VAL A 255 -3.01 -9.39 1.82
N GLU A 256 -3.09 -10.71 1.78
CA GLU A 256 -2.87 -11.55 2.95
C GLU A 256 -1.71 -12.52 2.66
N SER A 257 -0.58 -12.34 3.33
CA SER A 257 0.56 -13.24 3.20
C SER A 257 1.37 -13.31 4.48
N GLY A 258 1.40 -14.49 5.09
CA GLY A 258 2.00 -14.76 6.39
C GLY A 258 1.00 -15.29 7.40
N GLU A 259 1.51 -15.84 8.49
CA GLU A 259 0.73 -16.45 9.57
C GLU A 259 1.49 -16.40 10.90
N LEU A 260 0.77 -16.40 12.02
CA LEU A 260 1.30 -16.61 13.38
C LEU A 260 2.43 -15.67 13.79
N GLY A 261 2.51 -14.47 13.20
CA GLY A 261 3.62 -13.55 13.44
C GLY A 261 4.99 -14.09 13.01
N VAL A 262 5.04 -15.06 12.08
CA VAL A 262 6.30 -15.64 11.58
C VAL A 262 6.94 -14.69 10.56
N ILE A 263 8.27 -14.57 10.63
CA ILE A 263 9.08 -13.87 9.64
C ILE A 263 9.78 -14.94 8.80
N ASP A 264 9.27 -15.14 7.58
CA ASP A 264 9.79 -16.13 6.63
C ASP A 264 9.71 -15.55 5.20
N ASP A 265 10.74 -15.80 4.40
CA ASP A 265 10.81 -15.32 3.02
C ASP A 265 9.67 -15.87 2.16
N VAL A 266 9.15 -17.05 2.46
CA VAL A 266 8.00 -17.65 1.77
C VAL A 266 6.74 -16.76 1.83
N PHE A 267 6.63 -15.88 2.82
CA PHE A 267 5.55 -14.91 2.96
C PHE A 267 5.95 -13.48 2.55
N ILE A 268 7.23 -13.14 2.78
CA ILE A 268 7.75 -11.79 2.53
C ILE A 268 7.96 -11.54 1.04
N ASP A 269 8.58 -12.52 0.34
CA ASP A 269 8.88 -12.38 -1.09
C ASP A 269 7.61 -12.20 -1.94
N PRO A 270 6.51 -12.95 -1.73
CA PRO A 270 5.27 -12.72 -2.48
C PRO A 270 4.68 -11.30 -2.31
N ILE A 271 4.84 -10.69 -1.13
CA ILE A 271 4.40 -9.30 -0.91
C ILE A 271 5.28 -8.34 -1.69
N THR A 272 6.60 -8.51 -1.61
CA THR A 272 7.57 -7.64 -2.28
C THR A 272 7.46 -7.75 -3.80
N ASP A 273 7.40 -8.98 -4.32
CA ASP A 273 7.26 -9.26 -5.76
C ASP A 273 5.91 -8.77 -6.30
N GLY A 274 4.83 -8.96 -5.53
CA GLY A 274 3.50 -8.47 -5.87
C GLY A 274 3.44 -6.93 -5.91
N ALA A 275 4.06 -6.25 -4.96
CA ALA A 275 4.17 -4.80 -4.98
C ALA A 275 4.93 -4.30 -6.23
N LEU A 276 6.07 -4.92 -6.56
CA LEU A 276 6.83 -4.63 -7.79
C LEU A 276 6.01 -4.92 -9.05
N SER A 277 5.22 -5.98 -9.04
CA SER A 277 4.34 -6.35 -10.15
C SER A 277 3.24 -5.31 -10.38
N VAL A 278 2.61 -4.82 -9.30
CA VAL A 278 1.62 -3.73 -9.39
C VAL A 278 2.27 -2.43 -9.87
N LEU A 279 3.47 -2.09 -9.41
CA LEU A 279 4.19 -0.92 -9.93
C LEU A 279 4.43 -0.99 -11.44
N ARG A 280 4.69 -2.20 -11.99
CA ARG A 280 4.79 -2.43 -13.45
C ARG A 280 3.44 -2.31 -14.15
N GLU A 281 2.37 -2.89 -13.61
CA GLU A 281 1.00 -2.79 -14.14
C GLU A 281 0.55 -1.33 -14.24
N LEU A 282 0.93 -0.50 -13.27
CA LEU A 282 0.63 0.93 -13.25
C LEU A 282 1.60 1.78 -14.09
N GLY A 283 2.60 1.17 -14.73
CA GLY A 283 3.61 1.87 -15.52
C GLY A 283 4.52 2.78 -14.67
N MET A 284 4.63 2.51 -13.36
CA MET A 284 5.46 3.29 -12.46
C MET A 284 6.94 2.88 -12.51
N ILE A 285 7.23 1.64 -12.87
CA ILE A 285 8.57 1.11 -13.15
C ILE A 285 8.56 0.30 -14.45
N GLU A 286 9.72 0.09 -15.06
CA GLU A 286 9.84 -0.71 -16.27
C GLU A 286 9.59 -2.20 -16.01
N GLY A 287 9.09 -2.91 -17.03
CA GLY A 287 8.87 -4.36 -17.03
C GLY A 287 7.40 -4.73 -17.16
N GLU A 288 7.15 -6.04 -17.28
CA GLU A 288 5.81 -6.60 -17.37
C GLU A 288 5.36 -7.08 -15.97
N PRO A 289 4.08 -6.93 -15.62
CA PRO A 289 3.57 -7.47 -14.38
C PRO A 289 3.64 -9.01 -14.35
N ILE A 290 3.88 -9.57 -13.18
CA ILE A 290 3.82 -11.00 -12.94
C ILE A 290 2.38 -11.35 -12.58
N VAL A 291 1.73 -12.15 -13.40
CA VAL A 291 0.34 -12.56 -13.17
C VAL A 291 0.23 -14.07 -13.05
N ALA A 292 -0.59 -14.55 -12.14
CA ALA A 292 -0.88 -15.97 -12.06
C ALA A 292 -1.64 -16.44 -13.31
N ALA A 293 -1.23 -17.58 -13.88
CA ALA A 293 -1.80 -18.05 -15.15
C ALA A 293 -3.29 -18.42 -15.03
N ASN A 294 -3.69 -19.01 -13.91
CA ASN A 294 -5.07 -19.42 -13.62
C ASN A 294 -5.35 -19.30 -12.11
N PRO A 295 -5.53 -18.09 -11.59
CA PRO A 295 -5.74 -17.91 -10.16
C PRO A 295 -7.05 -18.56 -9.72
N LEU A 296 -7.05 -19.13 -8.52
CA LEU A 296 -8.27 -19.58 -7.86
C LEU A 296 -9.06 -18.36 -7.40
N VAL A 297 -10.23 -18.15 -7.99
CA VAL A 297 -11.12 -17.05 -7.56
C VAL A 297 -12.15 -17.61 -6.57
N ILE A 298 -12.16 -17.04 -5.36
CA ILE A 298 -13.08 -17.40 -4.27
C ILE A 298 -14.07 -16.22 -4.11
N SER A 299 -15.31 -16.46 -4.48
CA SER A 299 -16.39 -15.46 -4.39
C SER A 299 -17.28 -15.58 -3.17
N ASP A 300 -17.16 -16.66 -2.43
CA ASP A 300 -17.95 -16.90 -1.22
C ASP A 300 -17.08 -17.45 -0.09
N ARG A 301 -17.33 -16.99 1.13
CA ARG A 301 -16.57 -17.38 2.32
C ARG A 301 -17.53 -17.78 3.44
N ALA A 302 -17.39 -19.01 3.90
CA ALA A 302 -18.08 -19.50 5.09
C ALA A 302 -17.19 -19.23 6.32
N ARG A 303 -17.73 -18.47 7.27
CA ARG A 303 -17.09 -18.20 8.57
C ARG A 303 -17.61 -19.15 9.62
N VAL A 304 -16.74 -19.56 10.53
CA VAL A 304 -17.07 -20.44 11.65
C VAL A 304 -16.81 -19.69 12.94
N TYR A 305 -17.87 -19.53 13.72
CA TYR A 305 -17.80 -18.81 14.99
C TYR A 305 -17.89 -19.77 16.18
N SER A 306 -17.21 -19.40 17.25
CA SER A 306 -17.36 -20.09 18.53
C SER A 306 -18.71 -19.77 19.18
N GLU A 307 -19.39 -20.79 19.66
CA GLU A 307 -20.61 -20.65 20.47
C GLU A 307 -20.30 -20.58 21.98
N TYR A 308 -19.05 -20.90 22.36
CA TYR A 308 -18.61 -20.98 23.76
C TYR A 308 -17.26 -20.32 23.95
N GLU A 309 -17.05 -19.74 25.11
CA GLU A 309 -15.72 -19.43 25.62
C GLU A 309 -15.05 -20.70 26.17
N GLY A 310 -13.71 -20.78 26.07
CA GLY A 310 -12.99 -21.95 26.59
C GLY A 310 -11.63 -22.15 25.97
N ILE A 311 -11.29 -23.42 25.78
CA ILE A 311 -10.02 -23.84 25.20
C ILE A 311 -10.29 -24.48 23.83
N TRP A 312 -9.76 -23.88 22.80
CA TRP A 312 -9.77 -24.38 21.42
C TRP A 312 -8.68 -25.43 21.24
N HIS A 313 -9.06 -26.61 20.76
CA HIS A 313 -8.19 -27.70 20.36
C HIS A 313 -8.37 -27.93 18.86
N LYS A 314 -7.46 -27.42 18.08
CA LYS A 314 -7.43 -27.62 16.62
C LYS A 314 -7.17 -29.09 16.32
N ASP A 315 -7.86 -29.67 15.33
CA ASP A 315 -7.52 -30.99 14.82
C ASP A 315 -6.10 -30.94 14.21
N ALA A 316 -5.26 -31.91 14.60
CA ALA A 316 -3.87 -32.00 14.19
C ALA A 316 -3.68 -32.31 12.70
N LEU A 317 -4.69 -32.91 12.06
CA LEU A 317 -4.66 -33.30 10.64
C LEU A 317 -5.18 -32.20 9.71
N VAL A 318 -5.83 -31.17 10.26
CA VAL A 318 -6.40 -30.08 9.49
C VAL A 318 -5.42 -28.90 9.42
N LYS A 319 -5.13 -28.44 8.21
CA LYS A 319 -4.22 -27.33 7.96
C LYS A 319 -4.88 -26.29 7.04
N THR A 320 -4.52 -25.03 7.21
CA THR A 320 -4.84 -23.99 6.25
C THR A 320 -4.20 -24.28 4.89
N GLY A 321 -4.90 -23.95 3.81
CA GLY A 321 -4.56 -24.34 2.44
C GLY A 321 -5.16 -25.69 2.02
N ASP A 322 -5.56 -26.56 2.95
CA ASP A 322 -6.22 -27.82 2.62
C ASP A 322 -7.64 -27.59 2.09
N PHE A 323 -8.08 -28.47 1.19
CA PHE A 323 -9.47 -28.56 0.82
C PHE A 323 -10.22 -29.38 1.86
N VAL A 324 -11.22 -28.79 2.50
CA VAL A 324 -12.12 -29.47 3.44
C VAL A 324 -13.49 -29.70 2.83
N THR A 325 -14.15 -30.78 3.19
CA THR A 325 -15.55 -31.04 2.82
C THR A 325 -16.48 -30.55 3.92
N LYS A 326 -17.69 -30.15 3.53
CA LYS A 326 -18.74 -29.85 4.52
C LYS A 326 -18.89 -30.96 5.53
N GLY A 327 -18.84 -30.63 6.84
CA GLY A 327 -18.92 -31.56 7.94
C GLY A 327 -17.56 -32.10 8.42
N THR A 328 -16.43 -31.72 7.76
CA THR A 328 -15.10 -32.04 8.29
C THR A 328 -14.93 -31.40 9.66
N GLU A 329 -14.54 -32.19 10.66
CA GLU A 329 -14.17 -31.68 11.98
C GLU A 329 -12.90 -30.84 11.89
N LEU A 330 -12.96 -29.60 12.41
CA LEU A 330 -11.84 -28.67 12.46
C LEU A 330 -11.16 -28.69 13.84
N GLY A 331 -11.87 -29.18 14.85
CA GLY A 331 -11.41 -29.29 16.22
C GLY A 331 -12.56 -29.23 17.22
N VAL A 332 -12.22 -29.09 18.51
CA VAL A 332 -13.18 -29.07 19.61
C VAL A 332 -12.90 -27.89 20.55
N ILE A 333 -13.95 -27.37 21.17
CA ILE A 333 -13.84 -26.38 22.25
C ILE A 333 -14.21 -27.14 23.55
N THR A 334 -13.34 -27.01 24.57
CA THR A 334 -13.58 -27.55 25.90
C THR A 334 -13.75 -26.43 26.92
N ASP A 335 -14.40 -26.72 28.05
CA ASP A 335 -14.30 -25.87 29.24
C ASP A 335 -12.88 -25.91 29.82
N TYR A 336 -12.62 -25.11 30.85
CA TYR A 336 -11.31 -25.04 31.50
C TYR A 336 -10.92 -26.30 32.28
N PHE A 337 -11.80 -27.31 32.34
CA PHE A 337 -11.60 -28.61 33.02
C PHE A 337 -11.49 -29.77 32.01
N GLY A 338 -11.56 -29.47 30.69
CA GLY A 338 -11.42 -30.47 29.64
C GLY A 338 -12.72 -31.14 29.18
N LYS A 339 -13.87 -30.69 29.69
CA LYS A 339 -15.17 -31.17 29.19
C LYS A 339 -15.48 -30.54 27.86
N GLU A 340 -15.79 -31.33 26.85
CA GLU A 340 -16.19 -30.83 25.52
C GLU A 340 -17.50 -30.03 25.61
N LEU A 341 -17.48 -28.84 24.96
CA LEU A 341 -18.60 -27.94 24.83
C LEU A 341 -19.13 -27.90 23.40
N GLN A 342 -18.22 -27.91 22.41
CA GLN A 342 -18.57 -27.79 20.99
C GLN A 342 -17.58 -28.58 20.13
N THR A 343 -18.11 -29.43 19.23
CA THR A 343 -17.35 -29.93 18.08
C THR A 343 -17.52 -28.93 16.94
N VAL A 344 -16.42 -28.36 16.44
CA VAL A 344 -16.40 -27.34 15.38
C VAL A 344 -16.21 -28.02 14.04
N VAL A 345 -17.14 -27.83 13.12
CA VAL A 345 -17.13 -28.46 11.80
C VAL A 345 -17.19 -27.44 10.66
N ALA A 346 -16.65 -27.80 9.49
CA ALA A 346 -16.72 -27.00 8.29
C ALA A 346 -18.18 -26.88 7.79
N PRO A 347 -18.75 -25.66 7.67
CA PRO A 347 -20.13 -25.47 7.20
C PRO A 347 -20.28 -25.62 5.68
N ALA A 348 -19.18 -25.52 4.94
CA ALA A 348 -19.12 -25.62 3.49
C ALA A 348 -17.88 -26.40 3.05
N SER A 349 -17.90 -26.91 1.81
CA SER A 349 -16.70 -27.45 1.16
C SER A 349 -15.90 -26.35 0.51
N GLY A 350 -14.56 -26.38 0.63
CA GLY A 350 -13.70 -25.36 0.06
C GLY A 350 -12.29 -25.39 0.63
N VAL A 351 -11.52 -24.35 0.33
CA VAL A 351 -10.16 -24.17 0.86
C VAL A 351 -10.23 -23.52 2.24
N LEU A 352 -9.61 -24.13 3.23
CA LEU A 352 -9.49 -23.57 4.57
C LEU A 352 -8.47 -22.41 4.54
N LEU A 353 -8.95 -21.17 4.53
CA LEU A 353 -8.12 -19.98 4.39
C LEU A 353 -7.49 -19.56 5.72
N ILE A 354 -8.29 -19.55 6.78
CA ILE A 354 -7.88 -19.12 8.12
C ILE A 354 -8.32 -20.16 9.13
N LEU A 355 -7.46 -20.44 10.11
CA LEU A 355 -7.76 -21.29 11.26
C LEU A 355 -7.04 -20.74 12.50
N PHE A 356 -7.77 -20.56 13.60
CA PHE A 356 -7.15 -20.23 14.89
C PHE A 356 -6.17 -21.32 15.31
N ALA A 357 -5.00 -20.90 15.75
CA ALA A 357 -3.90 -21.78 16.14
C ALA A 357 -3.59 -21.74 17.65
N THR A 358 -4.16 -20.76 18.36
CA THR A 358 -3.94 -20.58 19.81
C THR A 358 -5.15 -21.02 20.63
N PRO A 359 -4.93 -21.54 21.85
CA PRO A 359 -5.98 -22.15 22.63
C PRO A 359 -7.10 -21.22 23.14
N PRO A 360 -6.85 -19.94 23.52
CA PRO A 360 -7.93 -19.10 24.05
C PRO A 360 -9.00 -18.83 22.99
N VAL A 361 -10.25 -19.02 23.35
CA VAL A 361 -11.40 -18.71 22.50
C VAL A 361 -12.51 -18.07 23.34
N ASN A 362 -13.15 -17.04 22.79
CA ASN A 362 -14.32 -16.39 23.37
C ASN A 362 -15.57 -16.68 22.52
N VAL A 363 -16.73 -16.44 23.07
CA VAL A 363 -17.99 -16.47 22.31
C VAL A 363 -17.89 -15.48 21.14
N ASP A 364 -18.38 -15.89 19.98
CA ASP A 364 -18.35 -15.12 18.71
C ASP A 364 -16.96 -14.89 18.10
N ASP A 365 -15.90 -15.51 18.61
CA ASP A 365 -14.61 -15.51 17.91
C ASP A 365 -14.74 -16.25 16.57
N ASN A 366 -14.20 -15.65 15.48
CA ASN A 366 -14.16 -16.26 14.16
C ASN A 366 -13.00 -17.27 14.09
N ILE A 367 -13.29 -18.54 14.38
CA ILE A 367 -12.28 -19.60 14.53
C ILE A 367 -11.71 -20.04 13.19
N ALA A 368 -12.52 -20.04 12.12
CA ALA A 368 -12.10 -20.48 10.81
C ALA A 368 -12.83 -19.74 9.68
N VAL A 369 -12.14 -19.63 8.54
CA VAL A 369 -12.70 -19.11 7.29
C VAL A 369 -12.45 -20.12 6.18
N ILE A 370 -13.52 -20.56 5.50
CA ILE A 370 -13.43 -21.46 4.36
C ILE A 370 -13.84 -20.71 3.10
N GLY A 371 -12.94 -20.62 2.14
CA GLY A 371 -13.24 -20.16 0.80
C GLY A 371 -14.04 -21.22 0.06
N ALA A 372 -15.34 -20.99 -0.11
CA ALA A 372 -16.24 -21.96 -0.71
C ALA A 372 -15.92 -22.14 -2.21
N VAL A 373 -15.54 -23.35 -2.61
CA VAL A 373 -15.29 -23.73 -4.00
C VAL A 373 -15.90 -25.10 -4.28
N PRO A 374 -16.33 -25.35 -5.54
CA PRO A 374 -16.87 -26.66 -5.89
C PRO A 374 -15.86 -27.80 -5.68
N PRO A 375 -16.30 -29.01 -5.29
CA PRO A 375 -15.42 -30.16 -5.11
C PRO A 375 -14.60 -30.55 -6.36
N SER A 376 -15.04 -30.17 -7.55
CA SER A 376 -14.31 -30.38 -8.80
C SER A 376 -12.97 -29.64 -8.88
N ILE A 377 -12.75 -28.67 -8.00
CA ILE A 377 -11.49 -27.92 -7.89
C ILE A 377 -10.51 -28.59 -6.90
N SER A 378 -11.00 -29.52 -6.05
CA SER A 378 -10.19 -30.26 -5.07
C SER A 378 -9.12 -31.15 -5.69
N SER A 379 -9.22 -31.49 -6.99
CA SER A 379 -8.27 -32.34 -7.72
C SER A 379 -7.11 -31.58 -8.39
N LEU A 380 -7.04 -30.29 -8.19
CA LEU A 380 -5.88 -29.51 -8.61
C LEU A 380 -4.77 -29.72 -7.58
N ASP A 381 -3.79 -30.57 -7.93
CA ASP A 381 -2.45 -30.64 -7.35
C ASP A 381 -1.80 -29.23 -7.40
N ARG A 382 -2.29 -28.32 -6.57
CA ARG A 382 -1.83 -26.97 -6.42
C ARG A 382 -1.35 -26.78 -5.01
N VAL A 383 -0.09 -26.78 -4.90
CA VAL A 383 0.77 -26.42 -3.77
C VAL A 383 1.67 -27.59 -3.39
N GLN A 384 2.75 -27.71 -4.13
CA GLN A 384 4.03 -28.08 -3.55
C GLN A 384 4.84 -26.84 -3.28
#